data_96070b116b0619d8b45016eb587b31ea
#
_entry.id   96070b116b0619d8b45016eb587b31ea
#
_cell.length_a   1.000
_cell.length_b   1.000
_cell.length_c   1.000
_cell.angle_alpha   90.00
_cell.angle_beta   90.00
_cell.angle_gamma   90.00
#
_symmetry.space_group_name_H-M   'P 1'
#
loop_
_entity.id
_entity.type
_entity.pdbx_description
1 polymer ?
#
loop_
_entity_poly.entity_id
_entity_poly.type
_entity_poly.pdbx_seq_one_letter_code
_entity_poly.pdbx_strand_id
1 'polypeptide(L)'
;MKQLALIALLSLLGAVAVWLPARAQNAEEAAVRQALEHYFRGHATGQGEHMRKVFHPDSKLFAIRDGKYWQITSEEYIALAPGKPPADEAQRKRTVESVDITSTAAIAKVVLDYPHVKFTDYMSLLKIDGEWKIVNKIFHAEPKAKP
;
A
#
# COMPACT_ATOMS: atom_id res chain seq x y z
N MET A 1 -59.22 -43.35 2.90
CA MET A 1 -57.99 -43.06 3.68
C MET A 1 -56.83 -42.98 2.71
N LYS A 2 -56.39 -41.81 2.30
CA LYS A 2 -55.19 -41.57 1.44
C LYS A 2 -54.37 -40.48 2.14
N GLN A 3 -53.24 -40.88 2.66
CA GLN A 3 -52.27 -39.98 3.27
C GLN A 3 -51.50 -39.25 2.16
N LEU A 4 -51.57 -37.91 2.15
CA LEU A 4 -50.74 -37.03 1.34
C LEU A 4 -49.44 -36.80 2.08
N ALA A 5 -48.35 -37.33 1.56
CA ALA A 5 -46.98 -37.04 2.03
C ALA A 5 -46.53 -35.69 1.45
N LEU A 6 -46.33 -34.70 2.32
CA LEU A 6 -45.75 -33.39 1.99
C LEU A 6 -44.26 -33.53 1.98
N ILE A 7 -43.65 -33.51 0.79
CA ILE A 7 -42.17 -33.48 0.64
C ILE A 7 -41.75 -32.01 0.75
N ALA A 8 -41.14 -31.65 1.88
CA ALA A 8 -40.49 -30.36 2.06
C ALA A 8 -39.11 -30.39 1.38
N LEU A 9 -39.00 -29.69 0.26
CA LEU A 9 -37.71 -29.48 -0.42
C LEU A 9 -36.99 -28.37 0.33
N LEU A 10 -36.03 -28.72 1.22
CA LEU A 10 -35.06 -27.76 1.79
C LEU A 10 -34.03 -27.41 0.70
N SER A 11 -34.15 -26.23 0.12
CA SER A 11 -33.13 -25.65 -0.73
C SER A 11 -31.96 -25.15 0.15
N LEU A 12 -30.92 -25.94 0.27
CA LEU A 12 -29.61 -25.52 0.81
C LEU A 12 -28.98 -24.53 -0.18
N LEU A 13 -29.17 -23.24 0.03
CA LEU A 13 -28.28 -22.22 -0.58
C LEU A 13 -26.92 -22.31 0.13
N GLY A 14 -26.05 -23.15 -0.40
CA GLY A 14 -24.64 -23.16 0.01
C GLY A 14 -23.97 -21.86 -0.38
N ALA A 15 -23.66 -21.02 0.59
CA ALA A 15 -22.75 -19.91 0.39
C ALA A 15 -21.38 -20.49 0.00
N VAL A 16 -21.04 -20.43 -1.28
CA VAL A 16 -19.67 -20.75 -1.76
C VAL A 16 -18.79 -19.61 -1.30
N ALA A 17 -18.23 -19.73 -0.10
CA ALA A 17 -17.10 -18.91 0.30
C ALA A 17 -15.93 -19.29 -0.63
N VAL A 18 -15.62 -18.41 -1.59
CA VAL A 18 -14.44 -18.56 -2.45
C VAL A 18 -13.21 -18.31 -1.56
N TRP A 19 -12.74 -19.36 -0.92
CA TRP A 19 -11.45 -19.38 -0.27
C TRP A 19 -10.39 -19.36 -1.37
N LEU A 20 -9.77 -18.21 -1.61
CA LEU A 20 -8.51 -18.18 -2.36
C LEU A 20 -7.52 -19.07 -1.61
N PRO A 21 -6.91 -20.06 -2.26
CA PRO A 21 -5.95 -20.91 -1.57
C PRO A 21 -4.83 -20.03 -0.99
N ALA A 22 -4.38 -20.30 0.22
CA ALA A 22 -3.35 -19.53 0.95
C ALA A 22 -2.11 -19.20 0.09
N ARG A 23 -1.80 -20.06 -0.88
CA ARG A 23 -0.71 -19.86 -1.85
C ARG A 23 -0.97 -18.65 -2.79
N ALA A 24 -2.21 -18.43 -3.22
CA ALA A 24 -2.56 -17.29 -4.08
C ALA A 24 -2.51 -15.99 -3.27
N GLN A 25 -2.94 -16.00 -2.02
CA GLN A 25 -2.86 -14.85 -1.13
C GLN A 25 -1.40 -14.46 -0.84
N ASN A 26 -0.52 -15.43 -0.59
CA ASN A 26 0.91 -15.19 -0.41
C ASN A 26 1.57 -14.62 -1.67
N ALA A 27 1.15 -15.05 -2.87
CA ALA A 27 1.65 -14.53 -4.14
C ALA A 27 1.22 -13.06 -4.36
N GLU A 28 -0.02 -12.71 -4.02
CA GLU A 28 -0.50 -11.34 -4.11
C GLU A 28 0.19 -10.41 -3.10
N GLU A 29 0.42 -10.87 -1.87
CA GLU A 29 1.19 -10.13 -0.88
C GLU A 29 2.62 -9.86 -1.37
N ALA A 30 3.29 -10.86 -1.94
CA ALA A 30 4.61 -10.71 -2.53
C ALA A 30 4.60 -9.68 -3.68
N ALA A 31 3.55 -9.67 -4.51
CA ALA A 31 3.40 -8.71 -5.60
C ALA A 31 3.20 -7.28 -5.09
N VAL A 32 2.41 -7.06 -4.02
CA VAL A 32 2.29 -5.74 -3.38
C VAL A 32 3.63 -5.28 -2.82
N ARG A 33 4.35 -6.15 -2.10
CA ARG A 33 5.68 -5.82 -1.56
C ARG A 33 6.68 -5.50 -2.67
N GLN A 34 6.65 -6.23 -3.77
CA GLN A 34 7.49 -5.95 -4.95
C GLN A 34 7.15 -4.59 -5.59
N ALA A 35 5.88 -4.23 -5.69
CA ALA A 35 5.47 -2.90 -6.16
C ALA A 35 6.01 -1.79 -5.25
N LEU A 36 5.97 -1.97 -3.93
CA LEU A 36 6.48 -1.02 -2.95
C LEU A 36 8.03 -0.87 -2.99
N GLU A 37 8.76 -1.85 -3.54
CA GLU A 37 10.21 -1.70 -3.78
C GLU A 37 10.52 -0.55 -4.75
N HIS A 38 9.62 -0.23 -5.68
CA HIS A 38 9.77 0.95 -6.53
C HIS A 38 9.69 2.26 -5.71
N TYR A 39 8.80 2.33 -4.73
CA TYR A 39 8.74 3.44 -3.80
C TYR A 39 10.04 3.58 -3.00
N PHE A 40 10.56 2.48 -2.46
CA PHE A 40 11.83 2.46 -1.72
C PHE A 40 13.02 2.87 -2.59
N ARG A 41 13.08 2.37 -3.83
CA ARG A 41 14.13 2.77 -4.78
C ARG A 41 14.07 4.25 -5.11
N GLY A 42 12.89 4.84 -5.28
CA GLY A 42 12.74 6.27 -5.47
C GLY A 42 13.37 7.07 -4.33
N HIS A 43 13.15 6.66 -3.09
CA HIS A 43 13.78 7.27 -1.92
C HIS A 43 15.30 7.01 -1.85
N ALA A 44 15.74 5.79 -2.14
CA ALA A 44 17.13 5.40 -2.01
C ALA A 44 18.03 6.08 -3.06
N THR A 45 17.55 6.21 -4.29
CA THR A 45 18.30 6.78 -5.41
C THR A 45 18.04 8.28 -5.60
N GLY A 46 16.96 8.79 -5.00
CA GLY A 46 16.48 10.14 -5.27
C GLY A 46 15.90 10.32 -6.68
N GLN A 47 15.61 9.24 -7.40
CA GLN A 47 15.09 9.28 -8.76
C GLN A 47 13.58 9.06 -8.77
N GLY A 48 12.84 10.10 -9.10
CA GLY A 48 11.37 10.11 -9.10
C GLY A 48 10.73 9.11 -10.07
N GLU A 49 11.45 8.69 -11.13
CA GLU A 49 10.93 7.72 -12.10
C GLU A 49 10.62 6.35 -11.49
N HIS A 50 11.33 5.96 -10.43
CA HIS A 50 10.99 4.75 -9.69
C HIS A 50 9.62 4.88 -9.02
N MET A 51 9.34 6.03 -8.44
CA MET A 51 8.04 6.30 -7.80
C MET A 51 6.90 6.33 -8.84
N ARG A 52 7.14 6.84 -10.06
CA ARG A 52 6.14 6.82 -11.15
C ARG A 52 5.68 5.40 -11.52
N LYS A 53 6.54 4.40 -11.33
CA LYS A 53 6.17 3.00 -11.61
C LYS A 53 5.11 2.46 -10.67
N VAL A 54 5.03 2.97 -9.45
CA VAL A 54 4.13 2.44 -8.42
C VAL A 54 2.97 3.39 -8.09
N PHE A 55 3.13 4.71 -8.18
CA PHE A 55 2.02 5.65 -7.98
C PHE A 55 1.11 5.67 -9.20
N HIS A 56 -0.21 5.65 -8.96
CA HIS A 56 -1.19 6.00 -9.99
C HIS A 56 -1.10 7.51 -10.28
N PRO A 57 -1.21 7.97 -11.55
CA PRO A 57 -1.10 9.40 -11.87
C PRO A 57 -2.06 10.32 -11.09
N ASP A 58 -3.28 9.85 -10.82
CA ASP A 58 -4.31 10.61 -10.09
C ASP A 58 -4.20 10.47 -8.56
N SER A 59 -3.18 9.78 -8.07
CA SER A 59 -3.01 9.56 -6.62
C SER A 59 -2.59 10.83 -5.88
N LYS A 60 -2.93 10.87 -4.59
CA LYS A 60 -2.62 11.99 -3.71
C LYS A 60 -2.00 11.52 -2.41
N LEU A 61 -1.26 12.43 -1.80
CA LEU A 61 -0.66 12.26 -0.48
C LEU A 61 -1.29 13.27 0.48
N PHE A 62 -1.52 12.81 1.71
CA PHE A 62 -2.16 13.63 2.76
C PHE A 62 -1.43 13.49 4.08
N ALA A 63 -1.41 14.56 4.86
CA ALA A 63 -0.85 14.57 6.21
C ALA A 63 -1.46 15.71 7.05
N ILE A 64 -1.16 15.68 8.35
CA ILE A 64 -1.27 16.87 9.18
C ILE A 64 0.15 17.41 9.37
N ARG A 65 0.38 18.67 8.97
CA ARG A 65 1.64 19.39 9.15
C ARG A 65 1.38 20.67 9.95
N ASP A 66 2.07 20.85 11.03
CA ASP A 66 1.90 22.00 11.92
C ASP A 66 0.43 22.22 12.34
N GLY A 67 -0.27 21.12 12.64
CA GLY A 67 -1.69 21.11 13.04
C GLY A 67 -2.67 21.39 11.88
N LYS A 68 -2.20 21.51 10.64
CA LYS A 68 -3.04 21.82 9.47
C LYS A 68 -3.11 20.65 8.51
N TYR A 69 -4.29 20.48 7.89
CA TYR A 69 -4.46 19.58 6.77
C TYR A 69 -3.56 19.98 5.59
N TRP A 70 -2.84 19.01 5.07
CA TRP A 70 -1.95 19.19 3.93
C TRP A 70 -2.19 18.07 2.91
N GLN A 71 -2.15 18.44 1.63
CA GLN A 71 -2.23 17.49 0.52
C GLN A 71 -1.38 17.95 -0.65
N ILE A 72 -0.93 16.96 -1.45
CA ILE A 72 -0.24 17.18 -2.72
C ILE A 72 -0.55 15.99 -3.66
N THR A 73 -0.45 16.22 -4.96
CA THR A 73 -0.53 15.14 -5.94
C THR A 73 0.73 14.29 -5.90
N SER A 74 0.64 13.04 -6.37
CA SER A 74 1.83 12.19 -6.50
C SER A 74 2.86 12.79 -7.46
N GLU A 75 2.42 13.47 -8.51
CA GLU A 75 3.31 14.12 -9.46
C GLU A 75 4.12 15.23 -8.82
N GLU A 76 3.48 16.12 -8.04
CA GLU A 76 4.17 17.14 -7.26
C GLU A 76 5.15 16.54 -6.25
N TYR A 77 4.76 15.43 -5.59
CA TYR A 77 5.62 14.71 -4.67
C TYR A 77 6.84 14.12 -5.38
N ILE A 78 6.65 13.48 -6.53
CA ILE A 78 7.72 12.89 -7.34
C ILE A 78 8.68 13.95 -7.85
N ALA A 79 8.18 15.14 -8.20
CA ALA A 79 8.99 16.28 -8.64
C ALA A 79 9.95 16.79 -7.54
N LEU A 80 9.69 16.50 -6.26
CA LEU A 80 10.60 16.81 -5.16
C LEU A 80 11.82 15.90 -5.07
N ALA A 81 11.89 14.83 -5.86
CA ALA A 81 13.01 13.90 -5.85
C ALA A 81 14.30 14.60 -6.29
N PRO A 82 15.38 14.53 -5.49
CA PRO A 82 16.58 15.35 -5.71
C PRO A 82 17.48 14.89 -6.87
N GLY A 83 17.15 13.79 -7.54
CA GLY A 83 17.90 13.22 -8.66
C GLY A 83 19.18 12.46 -8.26
N LYS A 84 19.49 12.38 -6.97
CA LYS A 84 20.67 11.71 -6.43
C LYS A 84 20.35 11.09 -5.06
N PRO A 85 21.12 10.06 -4.64
CA PRO A 85 20.95 9.46 -3.32
C PRO A 85 21.16 10.48 -2.19
N PRO A 86 20.42 10.35 -1.07
CA PRO A 86 20.70 11.10 0.14
C PRO A 86 22.10 10.81 0.70
N ALA A 87 22.75 11.80 1.28
CA ALA A 87 24.08 11.64 1.86
C ALA A 87 24.13 10.63 3.02
N ASP A 88 23.00 10.46 3.72
CA ASP A 88 22.83 9.54 4.86
C ASP A 88 22.15 8.22 4.48
N GLU A 89 22.09 7.86 3.18
CA GLU A 89 21.37 6.68 2.70
C GLU A 89 21.76 5.39 3.43
N ALA A 90 23.03 5.22 3.76
CA ALA A 90 23.51 4.03 4.48
C ALA A 90 22.90 3.86 5.88
N GLN A 91 22.33 4.92 6.47
CA GLN A 91 21.70 4.92 7.78
C GLN A 91 20.15 4.82 7.69
N ARG A 92 19.59 4.88 6.48
CA ARG A 92 18.15 4.86 6.26
C ARG A 92 17.62 3.43 6.17
N LYS A 93 16.53 3.16 6.88
CA LYS A 93 15.83 1.87 6.82
C LYS A 93 14.42 2.08 6.27
N ARG A 94 13.95 1.14 5.49
CA ARG A 94 12.60 1.12 4.90
C ARG A 94 12.01 -0.26 5.04
N THR A 95 10.79 -0.34 5.55
CA THR A 95 10.16 -1.62 5.87
C THR A 95 8.68 -1.59 5.53
N VAL A 96 8.17 -2.63 4.91
CA VAL A 96 6.74 -2.90 4.82
C VAL A 96 6.35 -3.71 6.05
N GLU A 97 5.71 -3.06 7.04
CA GLU A 97 5.34 -3.71 8.30
C GLU A 97 4.17 -4.68 8.14
N SER A 98 3.16 -4.28 7.36
CA SER A 98 1.99 -5.12 7.10
C SER A 98 1.39 -4.84 5.73
N VAL A 99 0.73 -5.85 5.19
CA VAL A 99 -0.09 -5.76 3.98
C VAL A 99 -1.39 -6.52 4.27
N ASP A 100 -2.52 -5.90 3.96
CA ASP A 100 -3.85 -6.54 4.00
C ASP A 100 -4.48 -6.43 2.62
N ILE A 101 -4.97 -7.55 2.08
CA ILE A 101 -5.43 -7.67 0.69
C ILE A 101 -6.80 -8.30 0.64
N THR A 102 -7.69 -7.65 -0.09
CA THR A 102 -8.98 -8.21 -0.49
C THR A 102 -9.14 -8.06 -2.00
N SER A 103 -9.01 -9.15 -2.74
CA SER A 103 -9.12 -9.18 -4.21
C SER A 103 -8.18 -8.18 -4.89
N THR A 104 -8.70 -7.11 -5.48
CA THR A 104 -7.95 -6.09 -6.21
C THR A 104 -7.63 -4.85 -5.35
N ALA A 105 -7.92 -4.87 -4.07
CA ALA A 105 -7.65 -3.77 -3.14
C ALA A 105 -6.71 -4.21 -2.01
N ALA A 106 -5.77 -3.34 -1.65
CA ALA A 106 -4.84 -3.58 -0.56
C ALA A 106 -4.56 -2.32 0.28
N ILE A 107 -4.19 -2.54 1.54
CA ILE A 107 -3.61 -1.52 2.41
C ILE A 107 -2.24 -2.00 2.86
N ALA A 108 -1.24 -1.13 2.78
CA ALA A 108 0.09 -1.40 3.30
C ALA A 108 0.49 -0.35 4.35
N LYS A 109 1.07 -0.81 5.46
CA LYS A 109 1.75 0.03 6.43
C LYS A 109 3.24 -0.03 6.17
N VAL A 110 3.83 1.13 5.89
CA VAL A 110 5.24 1.28 5.54
C VAL A 110 5.92 2.20 6.54
N VAL A 111 7.12 1.85 6.96
CA VAL A 111 7.94 2.70 7.83
C VAL A 111 9.23 3.09 7.12
N LEU A 112 9.49 4.40 7.08
CA LEU A 112 10.75 4.97 6.63
C LEU A 112 11.47 5.51 7.88
N ASP A 113 12.46 4.78 8.35
CA ASP A 113 13.21 5.11 9.54
C ASP A 113 14.54 5.77 9.15
N TYR A 114 14.60 7.10 9.26
CA TYR A 114 15.73 7.93 8.86
C TYR A 114 16.40 8.57 10.09
N PRO A 115 17.64 9.05 9.98
CA PRO A 115 18.38 9.58 11.13
C PRO A 115 17.65 10.66 11.94
N HIS A 116 16.92 11.56 11.26
CA HIS A 116 16.30 12.73 11.90
C HIS A 116 14.77 12.69 11.93
N VAL A 117 14.14 11.72 11.28
CA VAL A 117 12.70 11.60 11.17
C VAL A 117 12.29 10.16 10.89
N LYS A 118 11.19 9.75 11.51
CA LYS A 118 10.52 8.48 11.18
C LYS A 118 9.18 8.80 10.52
N PHE A 119 8.97 8.27 9.32
CA PHE A 119 7.66 8.33 8.66
C PHE A 119 6.93 7.01 8.85
N THR A 120 5.65 7.10 9.17
CA THR A 120 4.72 5.98 9.09
C THR A 120 3.71 6.30 8.01
N ASP A 121 3.78 5.55 6.92
CA ASP A 121 2.92 5.69 5.76
C ASP A 121 1.83 4.61 5.76
N TYR A 122 0.59 4.98 5.52
CA TYR A 122 -0.51 4.09 5.20
C TYR A 122 -0.88 4.29 3.74
N MET A 123 -0.72 3.25 2.93
CA MET A 123 -0.90 3.30 1.49
C MET A 123 -2.09 2.45 1.08
N SER A 124 -3.01 3.03 0.32
CA SER A 124 -4.06 2.27 -0.35
C SER A 124 -3.58 1.93 -1.75
N LEU A 125 -3.70 0.66 -2.14
CA LEU A 125 -3.32 0.17 -3.45
C LEU A 125 -4.50 -0.49 -4.16
N LEU A 126 -4.52 -0.37 -5.48
CA LEU A 126 -5.42 -1.11 -6.36
C LEU A 126 -4.61 -1.89 -7.38
N LYS A 127 -5.12 -3.09 -7.75
CA LYS A 127 -4.58 -3.88 -8.85
C LYS A 127 -5.24 -3.42 -10.14
N ILE A 128 -4.50 -2.66 -10.95
CA ILE A 128 -4.95 -2.04 -12.20
C ILE A 128 -4.16 -2.70 -13.34
N ASP A 129 -4.85 -3.29 -14.30
CA ASP A 129 -4.25 -4.00 -15.45
C ASP A 129 -3.20 -5.04 -15.04
N GLY A 130 -3.45 -5.72 -13.91
CA GLY A 130 -2.56 -6.75 -13.35
C GLY A 130 -1.43 -6.23 -12.48
N GLU A 131 -1.24 -4.92 -12.35
CA GLU A 131 -0.18 -4.29 -11.56
C GLU A 131 -0.74 -3.58 -10.31
N TRP A 132 -0.04 -3.70 -9.18
CA TRP A 132 -0.40 -2.97 -7.98
C TRP A 132 0.09 -1.51 -8.04
N LYS A 133 -0.85 -0.56 -7.89
CA LYS A 133 -0.58 0.88 -7.92
C LYS A 133 -1.04 1.55 -6.62
N ILE A 134 -0.22 2.43 -6.06
CA ILE A 134 -0.59 3.29 -4.94
C ILE A 134 -1.57 4.34 -5.46
N VAL A 135 -2.80 4.34 -4.94
CA VAL A 135 -3.85 5.30 -5.31
C VAL A 135 -4.06 6.38 -4.25
N ASN A 136 -3.55 6.15 -3.03
CA ASN A 136 -3.61 7.11 -1.93
C ASN A 136 -2.50 6.82 -0.91
N LYS A 137 -1.96 7.87 -0.29
CA LYS A 137 -1.04 7.75 0.85
C LYS A 137 -1.42 8.77 1.91
N ILE A 138 -1.65 8.32 3.15
CA ILE A 138 -1.62 9.19 4.32
C ILE A 138 -0.37 8.89 5.13
N PHE A 139 0.19 9.87 5.81
CA PHE A 139 1.40 9.64 6.59
C PHE A 139 1.51 10.55 7.81
N HIS A 140 2.27 10.06 8.79
CA HIS A 140 2.73 10.83 9.94
C HIS A 140 4.26 10.91 9.91
N ALA A 141 4.81 12.09 10.19
CA ALA A 141 6.22 12.33 10.34
C ALA A 141 6.54 12.61 11.82
N GLU A 142 7.33 11.76 12.43
CA GLU A 142 7.80 11.88 13.81
C GLU A 142 9.26 12.38 13.80
N PRO A 143 9.53 13.64 14.19
CA PRO A 143 10.90 14.12 14.33
C PRO A 143 11.65 13.33 15.40
N LYS A 144 12.91 13.00 15.15
CA LYS A 144 13.80 12.39 16.14
C LYS A 144 14.68 13.45 16.80
N ALA A 145 14.94 13.28 18.10
CA ALA A 145 15.91 14.09 18.79
C ALA A 145 17.27 13.98 18.07
N LYS A 146 17.97 15.12 17.96
CA LYS A 146 19.36 15.07 17.50
C LYS A 146 20.20 14.30 18.52
N PRO A 147 21.07 13.37 18.05
CA PRO A 147 22.01 12.69 18.94
C PRO A 147 22.94 13.67 19.63
#